data_445d399d507a698a3bb0d16d82db27f8
#
_entry.id   445d399d507a698a3bb0d16d82db27f8
#
_cell.length_a   1.000
_cell.length_b   1.000
_cell.length_c   1.000
_cell.angle_alpha   90.00
_cell.angle_beta   90.00
_cell.angle_gamma   90.00
#
_symmetry.space_group_name_H-M   'P 1'
#
loop_
_entity.id
_entity.type
_entity.pdbx_description
1 polymer ?
#
loop_
_entity_poly.entity_id
_entity_poly.type
_entity_poly.pdbx_seq_one_letter_code
_entity_poly.pdbx_strand_id
1 'polypeptide(L)'
;MLADGYFTLSDGTRVGVAGDYVKANGVFQSFTSLCFRVPHELRFPDVSVLAELYSSGGSVVFVGPPSSGKTTALKSFASYLSERVDVVVADERHELSANNTADCDVIRGADKRYAFEVAVRSLSPQWVICDEVTNADLPYVCDCVNSGVNVACSVHGTSKEDIEKRFGDKFSCFTKAVILDKRHSVQVVDLQKSSTMTKSKEI
;
A
#
# COMPACT_ATOMS: atom_id res chain seq x y z
N MET A 1 -0.82 -19.01 -19.21
CA MET A 1 -1.12 -18.32 -20.49
C MET A 1 -0.68 -16.89 -20.32
N LEU A 2 0.17 -16.35 -21.19
CA LEU A 2 0.75 -14.98 -21.09
C LEU A 2 -0.23 -13.91 -21.58
N ALA A 3 -1.45 -13.88 -21.06
CA ALA A 3 -2.48 -12.92 -21.48
C ALA A 3 -2.07 -11.46 -21.21
N ASP A 4 -1.29 -11.23 -20.16
CA ASP A 4 -0.89 -9.88 -19.71
C ASP A 4 0.49 -9.45 -20.21
N GLY A 5 1.13 -10.23 -21.12
CA GLY A 5 2.46 -9.93 -21.65
C GLY A 5 3.61 -10.09 -20.63
N TYR A 6 3.36 -10.68 -19.48
CA TYR A 6 4.38 -11.01 -18.47
C TYR A 6 3.98 -12.23 -17.64
N PHE A 7 4.95 -12.78 -16.91
CA PHE A 7 4.75 -13.77 -15.85
C PHE A 7 5.64 -13.45 -14.65
N THR A 8 5.27 -13.98 -13.49
CA THR A 8 6.04 -13.76 -12.25
C THR A 8 6.66 -15.08 -11.81
N LEU A 9 7.94 -15.07 -11.52
CA LEU A 9 8.67 -16.21 -10.95
C LEU A 9 8.39 -16.35 -9.44
N SER A 10 8.78 -17.47 -8.86
CA SER A 10 8.57 -17.77 -7.43
C SER A 10 9.29 -16.79 -6.48
N ASP A 11 10.36 -16.17 -6.93
CA ASP A 11 11.11 -15.13 -6.21
C ASP A 11 10.52 -13.72 -6.35
N GLY A 12 9.37 -13.59 -7.03
CA GLY A 12 8.73 -12.32 -7.32
C GLY A 12 9.30 -11.58 -8.53
N THR A 13 10.32 -12.12 -9.21
CA THR A 13 10.83 -11.53 -10.47
C THR A 13 9.74 -11.52 -11.53
N ARG A 14 9.42 -10.34 -12.05
CA ARG A 14 8.48 -10.19 -13.16
C ARG A 14 9.23 -10.21 -14.48
N VAL A 15 8.86 -11.13 -15.36
CA VAL A 15 9.45 -11.28 -16.69
C VAL A 15 8.45 -10.79 -17.73
N GLY A 16 8.66 -9.60 -18.26
CA GLY A 16 7.93 -9.05 -19.39
C GLY A 16 8.42 -9.67 -20.70
N VAL A 17 7.51 -9.91 -21.62
CA VAL A 17 7.78 -10.57 -22.88
C VAL A 17 7.43 -9.63 -24.03
N ALA A 18 8.32 -9.50 -25.01
CA ALA A 18 8.04 -8.83 -26.29
C ALA A 18 8.32 -9.79 -27.46
N GLY A 19 7.52 -9.69 -28.50
CA GLY A 19 7.63 -10.57 -29.67
C GLY A 19 6.41 -10.49 -30.57
N ASP A 20 6.30 -11.41 -31.51
CA ASP A 20 5.19 -11.49 -32.46
C ASP A 20 3.97 -12.12 -31.78
N TYR A 21 2.94 -11.32 -31.57
CA TYR A 21 1.70 -11.73 -30.93
C TYR A 21 0.62 -12.05 -31.97
N VAL A 22 0.07 -13.26 -31.94
CA VAL A 22 -1.00 -13.70 -32.82
C VAL A 22 -2.34 -13.55 -32.13
N LYS A 23 -3.12 -12.55 -32.54
CA LYS A 23 -4.45 -12.24 -31.97
C LYS A 23 -5.43 -13.41 -32.03
N ALA A 24 -5.35 -14.24 -33.06
CA ALA A 24 -6.33 -15.30 -33.32
C ALA A 24 -6.36 -16.39 -32.25
N ASN A 25 -5.22 -16.63 -31.59
CA ASN A 25 -5.10 -17.67 -30.54
C ASN A 25 -4.56 -17.12 -29.21
N GLY A 26 -4.29 -15.82 -29.12
CA GLY A 26 -3.83 -15.20 -27.87
C GLY A 26 -2.44 -15.66 -27.43
N VAL A 27 -1.55 -16.02 -28.36
CA VAL A 27 -0.23 -16.59 -28.04
C VAL A 27 0.88 -15.79 -28.75
N PHE A 28 2.04 -15.68 -28.10
CA PHE A 28 3.27 -15.23 -28.78
C PHE A 28 3.81 -16.34 -29.69
N GLN A 29 4.02 -16.02 -30.95
CA GLN A 29 4.59 -16.94 -31.94
C GLN A 29 6.12 -16.96 -31.88
N SER A 30 6.71 -15.80 -31.58
CA SER A 30 8.15 -15.64 -31.38
C SER A 30 8.43 -14.65 -30.25
N PHE A 31 9.58 -14.77 -29.65
CA PHE A 31 10.06 -13.83 -28.63
C PHE A 31 11.26 -13.05 -29.17
N THR A 32 11.20 -11.73 -29.12
CA THR A 32 12.30 -10.84 -29.52
C THR A 32 13.09 -10.33 -28.34
N SER A 33 12.46 -10.12 -27.18
CA SER A 33 13.14 -9.71 -25.96
C SER A 33 12.38 -10.13 -24.71
N LEU A 34 13.14 -10.23 -23.59
CA LEU A 34 12.61 -10.43 -22.24
C LEU A 34 13.12 -9.30 -21.35
N CYS A 35 12.19 -8.74 -20.57
CA CYS A 35 12.51 -7.72 -19.57
C CYS A 35 12.37 -8.31 -18.17
N PHE A 36 13.49 -8.51 -17.47
CA PHE A 36 13.48 -8.99 -16.09
C PHE A 36 13.44 -7.81 -15.13
N ARG A 37 12.39 -7.78 -14.30
CA ARG A 37 12.26 -6.85 -13.18
C ARG A 37 12.49 -7.64 -11.90
N VAL A 38 13.73 -7.70 -11.47
CA VAL A 38 14.15 -8.40 -10.26
C VAL A 38 13.75 -7.55 -9.05
N PRO A 39 12.98 -8.09 -8.09
CA PRO A 39 12.70 -7.37 -6.86
C PRO A 39 13.99 -7.21 -6.06
N HIS A 40 14.29 -6.00 -5.66
CA HIS A 40 15.36 -5.74 -4.71
C HIS A 40 14.76 -5.64 -3.31
N GLU A 41 15.38 -6.31 -2.33
CA GLU A 41 15.07 -6.10 -0.92
C GLU A 41 15.61 -4.72 -0.48
N LEU A 42 14.89 -3.68 -0.86
CA LEU A 42 15.11 -2.36 -0.29
C LEU A 42 14.30 -2.30 1.01
N ARG A 43 14.98 -2.08 2.13
CA ARG A 43 14.31 -1.77 3.39
C ARG A 43 14.15 -0.27 3.53
N PHE A 44 13.04 0.15 4.11
CA PHE A 44 12.86 1.53 4.48
C PHE A 44 13.95 1.90 5.51
N PRO A 45 14.75 2.95 5.26
CA PRO A 45 15.99 3.15 6.01
C PRO A 45 15.79 3.57 7.46
N ASP A 46 14.61 4.10 7.81
CA ASP A 46 14.37 4.67 9.13
C ASP A 46 13.37 3.84 9.95
N VAL A 47 13.92 2.94 10.77
CA VAL A 47 13.13 2.11 11.70
C VAL A 47 12.45 2.96 12.78
N SER A 48 13.00 4.14 13.12
CA SER A 48 12.41 5.02 14.13
C SER A 48 11.07 5.59 13.65
N VAL A 49 10.94 5.87 12.37
CA VAL A 49 9.67 6.28 11.75
C VAL A 49 8.63 5.15 11.85
N LEU A 50 9.01 3.90 11.57
CA LEU A 50 8.09 2.77 11.68
C LEU A 50 7.60 2.57 13.13
N ALA A 51 8.50 2.71 14.10
CA ALA A 51 8.17 2.64 15.52
C ALA A 51 7.24 3.79 15.95
N GLU A 52 7.47 5.01 15.46
CA GLU A 52 6.60 6.16 15.70
C GLU A 52 5.19 5.93 15.13
N LEU A 53 5.09 5.45 13.89
CA LEU A 53 3.81 5.16 13.25
C LEU A 53 3.00 4.12 14.03
N TYR A 54 3.65 3.05 14.47
CA TYR A 54 3.00 2.02 15.28
C TYR A 54 2.56 2.54 16.66
N SER A 55 3.46 3.23 17.39
CA SER A 55 3.19 3.71 18.74
C SER A 55 2.15 4.83 18.81
N SER A 56 2.02 5.62 17.75
CA SER A 56 1.00 6.67 17.68
C SER A 56 -0.41 6.14 17.45
N GLY A 57 -0.55 4.89 17.02
CA GLY A 57 -1.83 4.26 16.70
C GLY A 57 -2.55 4.85 15.51
N GLY A 58 -3.62 4.17 15.09
CA GLY A 58 -4.47 4.57 13.98
C GLY A 58 -3.88 4.27 12.60
N SER A 59 -4.68 4.49 11.58
CA SER A 59 -4.34 4.14 10.20
C SER A 59 -3.36 5.10 9.55
N VAL A 60 -2.51 4.59 8.66
CA VAL A 60 -1.39 5.32 8.05
C VAL A 60 -1.48 5.25 6.53
N VAL A 61 -1.20 6.36 5.86
CA VAL A 61 -1.10 6.38 4.40
C VAL A 61 0.29 6.82 3.95
N PHE A 62 0.88 6.06 3.04
CA PHE A 62 2.14 6.37 2.39
C PHE A 62 1.88 7.09 1.06
N VAL A 63 2.35 8.32 0.97
CA VAL A 63 2.06 9.25 -0.12
C VAL A 63 3.32 9.53 -0.90
N GLY A 64 3.23 9.54 -2.22
CA GLY A 64 4.38 9.91 -3.05
C GLY A 64 4.13 9.66 -4.53
N PRO A 65 4.95 10.25 -5.40
CA PRO A 65 4.90 9.98 -6.83
C PRO A 65 5.33 8.53 -7.16
N PRO A 66 5.18 8.08 -8.40
CA PRO A 66 5.75 6.81 -8.83
C PRO A 66 7.24 6.71 -8.51
N SER A 67 7.70 5.53 -8.09
CA SER A 67 9.10 5.25 -7.73
C SER A 67 9.67 6.05 -6.55
N SER A 68 8.83 6.61 -5.67
CA SER A 68 9.28 7.27 -4.43
C SER A 68 9.57 6.33 -3.27
N GLY A 69 9.35 5.02 -3.43
CA GLY A 69 9.62 4.02 -2.37
C GLY A 69 8.40 3.65 -1.51
N LYS A 70 7.16 4.05 -1.87
CA LYS A 70 5.93 3.71 -1.12
C LYS A 70 5.77 2.21 -0.85
N THR A 71 5.90 1.38 -1.89
CA THR A 71 5.78 -0.08 -1.77
C THR A 71 6.86 -0.65 -0.85
N THR A 72 8.09 -0.12 -0.92
CA THR A 72 9.19 -0.48 -0.03
C THR A 72 8.88 -0.12 1.43
N ALA A 73 8.36 1.09 1.65
CA ALA A 73 7.96 1.55 2.99
C ALA A 73 6.82 0.70 3.57
N LEU A 74 5.80 0.37 2.76
CA LEU A 74 4.71 -0.52 3.16
C LEU A 74 5.21 -1.92 3.52
N LYS A 75 6.09 -2.52 2.72
CA LYS A 75 6.70 -3.82 3.02
C LYS A 75 7.47 -3.80 4.33
N SER A 76 8.29 -2.77 4.53
CA SER A 76 9.06 -2.61 5.76
C SER A 76 8.15 -2.41 6.96
N PHE A 77 7.04 -1.68 6.80
CA PHE A 77 6.06 -1.49 7.86
C PHE A 77 5.28 -2.77 8.15
N ALA A 78 4.88 -3.53 7.13
CA ALA A 78 4.25 -4.84 7.31
C ALA A 78 5.17 -5.80 8.07
N SER A 79 6.44 -5.90 7.69
CA SER A 79 7.44 -6.70 8.40
C SER A 79 7.66 -6.23 9.84
N TYR A 80 7.71 -4.92 10.08
CA TYR A 80 7.83 -4.36 11.43
C TYR A 80 6.63 -4.70 12.31
N LEU A 81 5.43 -4.66 11.75
CA LEU A 81 4.18 -4.96 12.47
C LEU A 81 4.03 -6.45 12.75
N SER A 82 4.36 -7.33 11.80
CA SER A 82 4.16 -8.78 11.92
C SER A 82 4.94 -9.42 13.06
N GLU A 83 6.04 -8.80 13.48
CA GLU A 83 6.78 -9.22 14.67
C GLU A 83 6.05 -8.88 15.99
N ARG A 84 4.94 -8.12 15.95
CA ARG A 84 4.31 -7.51 17.14
C ARG A 84 2.82 -7.76 17.25
N VAL A 85 2.14 -7.87 16.11
CA VAL A 85 0.67 -7.93 16.03
C VAL A 85 0.24 -8.75 14.83
N ASP A 86 -1.02 -9.18 14.80
CA ASP A 86 -1.58 -9.90 13.66
C ASP A 86 -1.83 -8.96 12.49
N VAL A 87 -1.27 -9.31 11.34
CA VAL A 87 -1.27 -8.50 10.11
C VAL A 87 -1.83 -9.31 8.94
N VAL A 88 -2.76 -8.70 8.22
CA VAL A 88 -3.22 -9.22 6.92
C VAL A 88 -2.68 -8.32 5.80
N VAL A 89 -2.09 -8.93 4.78
CA VAL A 89 -1.64 -8.25 3.57
C VAL A 89 -2.62 -8.52 2.43
N ALA A 90 -3.32 -7.49 1.98
CA ALA A 90 -4.19 -7.53 0.81
C ALA A 90 -3.37 -7.17 -0.44
N ASP A 91 -2.89 -8.19 -1.15
CA ASP A 91 -1.94 -8.05 -2.26
C ASP A 91 -2.58 -8.41 -3.61
N GLU A 92 -3.35 -7.48 -4.14
CA GLU A 92 -4.05 -7.64 -5.41
C GLU A 92 -3.09 -7.87 -6.59
N ARG A 93 -1.94 -7.18 -6.59
CA ARG A 93 -0.98 -7.17 -7.72
C ARG A 93 0.25 -8.05 -7.51
N HIS A 94 0.31 -8.82 -6.44
CA HIS A 94 1.50 -9.61 -6.07
C HIS A 94 2.78 -8.76 -5.90
N GLU A 95 2.62 -7.54 -5.42
CA GLU A 95 3.74 -6.59 -5.26
C GLU A 95 4.21 -6.49 -3.80
N LEU A 96 3.33 -6.74 -2.83
CA LEU A 96 3.64 -6.63 -1.39
C LEU A 96 4.21 -7.91 -0.82
N SER A 97 3.68 -9.06 -1.20
CA SER A 97 3.98 -10.36 -0.59
C SER A 97 5.23 -11.06 -1.12
N ALA A 98 5.96 -10.46 -2.06
CA ALA A 98 7.24 -11.01 -2.51
C ALA A 98 8.29 -10.82 -1.40
N ASN A 99 8.77 -11.95 -0.85
CA ASN A 99 9.98 -12.11 -0.03
C ASN A 99 9.98 -11.68 1.46
N ASN A 100 8.97 -10.98 2.03
CA ASN A 100 9.11 -10.47 3.41
C ASN A 100 7.84 -10.46 4.26
N THR A 101 6.89 -11.35 4.00
CA THR A 101 5.65 -11.44 4.78
C THR A 101 5.50 -12.79 5.46
N ALA A 102 6.62 -13.37 5.94
CA ALA A 102 6.64 -14.73 6.49
C ALA A 102 5.68 -14.92 7.68
N ASP A 103 5.42 -13.84 8.43
CA ASP A 103 4.57 -13.85 9.61
C ASP A 103 3.25 -13.06 9.41
N CYS A 104 2.84 -12.83 8.15
CA CYS A 104 1.57 -12.19 7.82
C CYS A 104 0.63 -13.18 7.13
N ASP A 105 -0.68 -13.07 7.40
CA ASP A 105 -1.69 -13.66 6.52
C ASP A 105 -1.76 -12.88 5.21
N VAL A 106 -1.75 -13.58 4.07
CA VAL A 106 -1.72 -12.90 2.76
C VAL A 106 -2.89 -13.33 1.88
N ILE A 107 -3.68 -12.34 1.46
CA ILE A 107 -4.75 -12.52 0.47
C ILE A 107 -4.24 -12.01 -0.88
N ARG A 108 -4.00 -12.93 -1.83
CA ARG A 108 -3.41 -12.61 -3.14
C ARG A 108 -4.44 -12.63 -4.27
N GLY A 109 -4.30 -11.68 -5.21
CA GLY A 109 -5.07 -11.67 -6.44
C GLY A 109 -6.56 -11.38 -6.27
N ALA A 110 -7.01 -11.08 -5.06
CA ALA A 110 -8.36 -10.64 -4.77
C ALA A 110 -8.48 -9.13 -4.88
N ASP A 111 -9.62 -8.63 -5.31
CA ASP A 111 -9.90 -7.19 -5.23
C ASP A 111 -9.91 -6.71 -3.76
N LYS A 112 -9.70 -5.41 -3.55
CA LYS A 112 -9.60 -4.84 -2.21
C LYS A 112 -10.88 -5.02 -1.40
N ARG A 113 -12.05 -4.91 -2.04
CA ARG A 113 -13.33 -5.11 -1.35
C ARG A 113 -13.39 -6.48 -0.69
N TYR A 114 -13.13 -7.54 -1.47
CA TYR A 114 -13.15 -8.91 -0.96
C TYR A 114 -12.08 -9.13 0.11
N ALA A 115 -10.87 -8.63 -0.14
CA ALA A 115 -9.75 -8.79 0.79
C ALA A 115 -10.01 -8.13 2.15
N PHE A 116 -10.55 -6.90 2.18
CA PHE A 116 -10.93 -6.20 3.41
C PHE A 116 -12.08 -6.91 4.14
N GLU A 117 -13.10 -7.39 3.39
CA GLU A 117 -14.22 -8.12 3.98
C GLU A 117 -13.76 -9.43 4.66
N VAL A 118 -12.89 -10.21 4.01
CA VAL A 118 -12.32 -11.44 4.57
C VAL A 118 -11.42 -11.14 5.76
N ALA A 119 -10.58 -10.11 5.68
CA ALA A 119 -9.72 -9.70 6.77
C ALA A 119 -10.53 -9.41 8.04
N VAL A 120 -11.56 -8.56 7.94
CA VAL A 120 -12.37 -8.17 9.11
C VAL A 120 -13.22 -9.32 9.64
N ARG A 121 -13.88 -10.11 8.75
CA ARG A 121 -14.84 -11.11 9.18
C ARG A 121 -14.23 -12.44 9.61
N SER A 122 -13.09 -12.80 9.05
CA SER A 122 -12.54 -14.14 9.17
C SER A 122 -11.19 -14.21 9.86
N LEU A 123 -10.35 -13.18 9.69
CA LEU A 123 -8.97 -13.20 10.19
C LEU A 123 -8.77 -12.31 11.42
N SER A 124 -9.62 -11.28 11.60
CA SER A 124 -9.62 -10.37 12.76
C SER A 124 -8.25 -9.79 13.12
N PRO A 125 -7.46 -9.26 12.16
CA PRO A 125 -6.14 -8.71 12.44
C PRO A 125 -6.22 -7.37 13.17
N GLN A 126 -5.09 -6.92 13.73
CA GLN A 126 -4.95 -5.55 14.20
C GLN A 126 -4.64 -4.57 13.05
N TRP A 127 -4.01 -5.08 11.98
CA TRP A 127 -3.66 -4.26 10.82
C TRP A 127 -3.96 -4.96 9.49
N VAL A 128 -4.48 -4.19 8.54
CA VAL A 128 -4.54 -4.58 7.12
C VAL A 128 -3.59 -3.69 6.35
N ILE A 129 -2.70 -4.31 5.59
CA ILE A 129 -1.76 -3.63 4.69
C ILE A 129 -2.24 -3.85 3.26
N CYS A 130 -2.38 -2.79 2.50
CA CYS A 130 -2.68 -2.90 1.07
C CYS A 130 -1.84 -1.94 0.24
N ASP A 131 -1.67 -2.26 -1.02
CA ASP A 131 -0.97 -1.40 -1.97
C ASP A 131 -1.81 -0.15 -2.33
N GLU A 132 -1.67 0.36 -3.51
CA GLU A 132 -2.29 1.58 -4.00
C GLU A 132 -3.83 1.61 -3.82
N VAL A 133 -4.31 2.61 -3.07
CA VAL A 133 -5.73 2.88 -2.82
C VAL A 133 -6.22 4.02 -3.71
N THR A 134 -7.39 3.85 -4.28
CA THR A 134 -8.11 4.83 -5.09
C THR A 134 -9.35 5.37 -4.34
N ASN A 135 -10.02 6.37 -4.92
CA ASN A 135 -11.29 6.88 -4.37
C ASN A 135 -12.38 5.80 -4.26
N ALA A 136 -12.35 4.80 -5.14
CA ALA A 136 -13.31 3.70 -5.12
C ALA A 136 -13.07 2.74 -3.94
N ASP A 137 -11.83 2.63 -3.47
CA ASP A 137 -11.44 1.73 -2.39
C ASP A 137 -11.66 2.32 -0.99
N LEU A 138 -11.70 3.66 -0.87
CA LEU A 138 -11.80 4.34 0.43
C LEU A 138 -13.00 3.91 1.29
N PRO A 139 -14.20 3.64 0.76
CA PRO A 139 -15.29 3.13 1.58
C PRO A 139 -14.91 1.85 2.34
N TYR A 140 -14.21 0.92 1.69
CA TYR A 140 -13.79 -0.35 2.31
C TYR A 140 -12.69 -0.13 3.36
N VAL A 141 -11.79 0.82 3.12
CA VAL A 141 -10.78 1.25 4.11
C VAL A 141 -11.48 1.83 5.35
N CYS A 142 -12.43 2.74 5.16
CA CYS A 142 -13.19 3.35 6.26
C CYS A 142 -14.00 2.31 7.04
N ASP A 143 -14.64 1.35 6.36
CA ASP A 143 -15.39 0.26 7.01
C ASP A 143 -14.46 -0.62 7.86
N CYS A 144 -13.26 -0.91 7.38
CA CYS A 144 -12.24 -1.64 8.11
C CYS A 144 -11.82 -0.88 9.38
N VAL A 145 -11.53 0.42 9.26
CA VAL A 145 -11.15 1.28 10.39
C VAL A 145 -12.29 1.41 11.39
N ASN A 146 -13.52 1.58 10.95
CA ASN A 146 -14.72 1.63 11.80
C ASN A 146 -14.96 0.30 12.54
N SER A 147 -14.46 -0.81 12.01
CA SER A 147 -14.49 -2.13 12.65
C SER A 147 -13.37 -2.32 13.67
N GLY A 148 -12.54 -1.30 13.92
CA GLY A 148 -11.44 -1.33 14.90
C GLY A 148 -10.13 -1.89 14.35
N VAL A 149 -10.01 -2.10 13.04
CA VAL A 149 -8.80 -2.61 12.39
C VAL A 149 -8.05 -1.44 11.73
N ASN A 150 -6.77 -1.28 12.04
CA ASN A 150 -5.96 -0.23 11.42
C ASN A 150 -5.58 -0.61 9.98
N VAL A 151 -5.46 0.40 9.13
CA VAL A 151 -5.07 0.20 7.73
C VAL A 151 -3.79 0.98 7.42
N ALA A 152 -2.85 0.33 6.74
CA ALA A 152 -1.74 1.01 6.09
C ALA A 152 -1.79 0.76 4.58
N CYS A 153 -1.78 1.84 3.81
CA CYS A 153 -1.86 1.76 2.36
C CYS A 153 -1.01 2.81 1.68
N SER A 154 -0.91 2.76 0.36
CA SER A 154 -0.27 3.82 -0.41
C SER A 154 -1.25 4.55 -1.32
N VAL A 155 -0.94 5.82 -1.60
CA VAL A 155 -1.64 6.63 -2.59
C VAL A 155 -0.63 7.43 -3.42
N HIS A 156 -0.97 7.68 -4.66
CA HIS A 156 -0.23 8.66 -5.44
C HIS A 156 -0.59 10.08 -5.01
N GLY A 157 0.42 10.90 -4.76
CA GLY A 157 0.26 12.29 -4.38
C GLY A 157 1.62 12.95 -4.12
N THR A 158 1.63 14.25 -3.90
CA THR A 158 2.85 15.02 -3.68
C THR A 158 2.87 15.77 -2.34
N SER A 159 1.68 16.02 -1.76
CA SER A 159 1.55 16.71 -0.49
C SER A 159 0.23 16.36 0.21
N LYS A 160 0.09 16.81 1.46
CA LYS A 160 -1.16 16.67 2.23
C LYS A 160 -2.33 17.36 1.51
N GLU A 161 -2.13 18.56 1.00
CA GLU A 161 -3.17 19.36 0.33
C GLU A 161 -3.65 18.67 -0.97
N ASP A 162 -2.72 18.06 -1.72
CA ASP A 162 -3.06 17.29 -2.93
C ASP A 162 -3.98 16.13 -2.59
N ILE A 163 -3.72 15.44 -1.50
CA ILE A 163 -4.50 14.29 -1.07
C ILE A 163 -5.86 14.72 -0.53
N GLU A 164 -5.90 15.73 0.33
CA GLU A 164 -7.15 16.29 0.87
C GLU A 164 -8.07 16.76 -0.25
N LYS A 165 -7.52 17.39 -1.28
CA LYS A 165 -8.28 17.81 -2.47
C LYS A 165 -8.86 16.63 -3.26
N ARG A 166 -8.11 15.52 -3.38
CA ARG A 166 -8.51 14.34 -4.17
C ARG A 166 -9.51 13.45 -3.45
N PHE A 167 -9.32 13.26 -2.17
CA PHE A 167 -10.03 12.26 -1.38
C PHE A 167 -11.10 12.86 -0.45
N GLY A 168 -10.98 14.18 -0.16
CA GLY A 168 -11.95 14.89 0.68
C GLY A 168 -12.08 14.29 2.08
N ASP A 169 -13.29 14.37 2.65
CA ASP A 169 -13.58 13.91 4.01
C ASP A 169 -13.35 12.41 4.24
N LYS A 170 -13.35 11.61 3.17
CA LYS A 170 -13.09 10.16 3.25
C LYS A 170 -11.66 9.84 3.69
N PHE A 171 -10.77 10.82 3.62
CA PHE A 171 -9.41 10.68 4.08
C PHE A 171 -9.26 10.78 5.61
N SER A 172 -10.33 11.17 6.31
CA SER A 172 -10.38 11.29 7.77
C SER A 172 -10.20 9.96 8.52
N CYS A 173 -10.33 8.81 7.85
CA CYS A 173 -10.02 7.51 8.45
C CYS A 173 -8.52 7.29 8.73
N PHE A 174 -7.63 8.09 8.11
CA PHE A 174 -6.21 8.04 8.40
C PHE A 174 -5.81 9.05 9.49
N THR A 175 -4.91 8.64 10.36
CA THR A 175 -4.36 9.51 11.42
C THR A 175 -3.07 10.20 10.99
N LYS A 176 -2.26 9.51 10.20
CA LYS A 176 -0.96 9.98 9.73
C LYS A 176 -0.76 9.75 8.24
N ALA A 177 -0.03 10.67 7.62
CA ALA A 177 0.53 10.52 6.29
C ALA A 177 2.06 10.50 6.34
N VAL A 178 2.65 9.56 5.60
CA VAL A 178 4.10 9.51 5.35
C VAL A 178 4.33 9.98 3.92
N ILE A 179 4.84 11.17 3.76
CA ILE A 179 5.08 11.77 2.44
C ILE A 179 6.50 11.42 2.00
N LEU A 180 6.61 10.78 0.85
CA LEU A 180 7.85 10.33 0.23
C LEU A 180 8.09 11.09 -1.06
N ASP A 181 9.28 11.65 -1.24
CA ASP A 181 9.67 12.29 -2.49
C ASP A 181 10.59 11.38 -3.34
N LYS A 182 10.95 11.84 -4.54
CA LYS A 182 11.87 11.11 -5.44
C LYS A 182 13.31 11.06 -4.93
N ARG A 183 13.66 11.86 -3.92
CA ARG A 183 14.99 11.87 -3.26
C ARG A 183 14.99 10.96 -2.04
N HIS A 184 13.88 10.21 -1.82
CA HIS A 184 13.66 9.35 -0.67
C HIS A 184 13.67 10.10 0.67
N SER A 185 13.37 11.40 0.67
CA SER A 185 13.08 12.11 1.91
C SER A 185 11.74 11.65 2.46
N VAL A 186 11.64 11.62 3.77
CA VAL A 186 10.48 11.14 4.51
C VAL A 186 9.98 12.24 5.41
N GLN A 187 8.70 12.57 5.27
CA GLN A 187 8.02 13.51 6.16
C GLN A 187 6.78 12.84 6.74
N VAL A 188 6.69 12.77 8.07
CA VAL A 188 5.49 12.30 8.77
C VAL A 188 4.61 13.50 9.10
N VAL A 189 3.33 13.42 8.75
CA VAL A 189 2.35 14.50 8.95
C VAL A 189 1.13 13.95 9.68
N ASP A 190 0.71 14.63 10.75
CA ASP A 190 -0.56 14.36 11.42
C ASP A 190 -1.73 14.87 10.57
N LEU A 191 -2.70 14.02 10.31
CA LEU A 191 -3.89 14.37 9.53
C LEU A 191 -5.04 14.90 10.40
N GLN A 192 -5.09 14.53 11.68
CA GLN A 192 -6.17 14.89 12.60
C GLN A 192 -6.02 16.25 13.30
N LYS A 193 -4.88 16.94 13.16
CA LYS A 193 -4.60 18.22 13.84
C LYS A 193 -5.04 19.48 13.07
N SER A 194 -6.09 19.43 12.25
CA SER A 194 -6.59 20.62 11.52
C SER A 194 -7.94 21.13 12.00
N SER A 195 -8.36 20.87 13.23
CA SER A 195 -9.63 21.38 13.77
C SER A 195 -9.51 21.82 15.21
N THR A 196 -8.61 22.80 15.51
CA THR A 196 -8.69 23.47 16.79
C THR A 196 -8.21 24.93 16.71
N MET A 197 -9.22 25.83 16.83
CA MET A 197 -9.18 27.15 17.43
C MET A 197 -8.58 28.33 16.66
N THR A 198 -9.46 29.01 15.95
CA THR A 198 -9.47 30.48 16.10
C THR A 198 -10.62 30.84 17.05
N LYS A 199 -10.40 30.78 18.36
CA LYS A 199 -11.21 31.57 19.30
C LYS A 199 -10.68 32.98 19.30
N SER A 200 -11.29 33.83 18.50
CA SER A 200 -11.22 35.29 18.68
C SER A 200 -11.81 35.61 20.05
N LYS A 201 -10.96 36.08 20.96
CA LYS A 201 -11.44 36.86 22.09
C LYS A 201 -11.70 38.26 21.55
N GLU A 202 -12.96 38.63 21.40
CA GLU A 202 -13.37 40.02 21.45
C GLU A 202 -13.62 40.36 22.92
N ILE A 203 -12.97 41.45 23.33
CA ILE A 203 -13.21 42.21 24.56
C ILE A 203 -14.21 43.30 24.21
#